data_ec67319b9b9e164c3423b9cf5fa2a9cc
#
_entry.id   ec67319b9b9e164c3423b9cf5fa2a9cc
#
_cell.length_a   1.000
_cell.length_b   1.000
_cell.length_c   1.000
_cell.angle_alpha   90.00
_cell.angle_beta   90.00
_cell.angle_gamma   90.00
#
_symmetry.space_group_name_H-M   'P 1'
#
loop_
_entity.id
_entity.type
_entity.pdbx_description
1 polymer ?
#
loop_
_entity_poly.entity_id
_entity_poly.type
_entity_poly.pdbx_seq_one_letter_code
_entity_poly.pdbx_strand_id
1 'polypeptide(L)'
;MAVNMKLVHDPIHGGIELDDFAVKLVDTPEFQRLRRITQLGLAFLVYPSARHTRFEHSLGTFYLARKITGYNPEIEEGAVYAALLHDIGHYPFSHTLEALYPRHEENTRRVLREGEIRDVIEERYSLGEFLGLLKHPLVSGDIDADRMDYLVRDAYYTGVAYGLVDLERLIRNLRWDGERLILGEKGIMAGQNLLISRSMMYPTVYQHHTVRIASAMLCKAVELEGVELEELRKMDEVDLVARLRGSERWEVRELIGAIENRKLYKRVLWSGKKLDEKTIKELRKELESEFGHLALLDYPEKPRFEERNAFVEFNGEIKRLSEVSPVVRALVEAKESNWRWGIYAREDKVEEVRTFVSKRLK
;
A
#
# COMPACT_ATOMS: atom_id res chain seq x y z
N MET A 1 1.27 -39.27 2.43
CA MET A 1 0.19 -38.73 3.27
C MET A 1 -0.54 -37.69 2.44
N ALA A 2 -1.88 -37.69 2.41
CA ALA A 2 -2.61 -36.60 1.74
C ALA A 2 -2.35 -35.30 2.50
N VAL A 3 -1.83 -34.27 1.81
CA VAL A 3 -1.65 -32.96 2.39
C VAL A 3 -3.06 -32.43 2.67
N ASN A 4 -3.35 -32.12 3.92
CA ASN A 4 -4.64 -31.56 4.30
C ASN A 4 -4.67 -30.10 3.86
N MET A 5 -5.31 -29.82 2.70
CA MET A 5 -5.38 -28.49 2.14
C MET A 5 -6.68 -27.83 2.63
N LYS A 6 -6.57 -26.61 3.23
CA LYS A 6 -7.73 -25.79 3.52
C LYS A 6 -8.02 -24.87 2.32
N LEU A 7 -9.29 -24.78 1.93
CA LEU A 7 -9.74 -23.90 0.83
C LEU A 7 -10.36 -22.62 1.38
N VAL A 8 -9.87 -21.47 0.93
CA VAL A 8 -10.44 -20.16 1.17
C VAL A 8 -11.02 -19.61 -0.13
N HIS A 9 -12.27 -19.17 -0.12
CA HIS A 9 -12.89 -18.54 -1.28
C HIS A 9 -12.50 -17.05 -1.37
N ASP A 10 -12.02 -16.65 -2.53
CA ASP A 10 -11.60 -15.28 -2.84
C ASP A 10 -12.31 -14.78 -4.12
N PRO A 11 -12.88 -13.57 -4.14
CA PRO A 11 -13.67 -13.09 -5.29
C PRO A 11 -12.80 -12.78 -6.52
N ILE A 12 -11.48 -12.67 -6.36
CA ILE A 12 -10.53 -12.36 -7.45
C ILE A 12 -9.92 -13.66 -8.01
N HIS A 13 -9.47 -14.54 -7.13
CA HIS A 13 -8.71 -15.73 -7.50
C HIS A 13 -9.50 -17.03 -7.43
N GLY A 14 -10.74 -16.99 -6.95
CA GLY A 14 -11.57 -18.18 -6.75
C GLY A 14 -11.16 -18.93 -5.49
N GLY A 15 -10.73 -20.19 -5.63
CA GLY A 15 -10.27 -21.00 -4.52
C GLY A 15 -8.78 -20.83 -4.24
N ILE A 16 -8.42 -20.39 -3.04
CA ILE A 16 -7.04 -20.33 -2.56
C ILE A 16 -6.80 -21.50 -1.62
N GLU A 17 -5.93 -22.41 -2.01
CA GLU A 17 -5.55 -23.56 -1.21
C GLU A 17 -4.39 -23.24 -0.28
N LEU A 18 -4.56 -23.50 1.00
CA LEU A 18 -3.54 -23.33 2.04
C LEU A 18 -3.06 -24.71 2.51
N ASP A 19 -1.76 -24.93 2.46
CA ASP A 19 -1.13 -26.10 3.12
C ASP A 19 -1.08 -25.91 4.64
N ASP A 20 -0.72 -26.96 5.38
CA ASP A 20 -0.72 -26.95 6.84
C ASP A 20 0.17 -25.84 7.43
N PHE A 21 1.28 -25.50 6.78
CA PHE A 21 2.15 -24.43 7.27
C PHE A 21 1.56 -23.04 7.03
N ALA A 22 1.01 -22.80 5.85
CA ALA A 22 0.28 -21.56 5.55
C ALA A 22 -0.91 -21.37 6.51
N VAL A 23 -1.63 -22.45 6.84
CA VAL A 23 -2.72 -22.39 7.83
C VAL A 23 -2.21 -21.96 9.20
N LYS A 24 -1.10 -22.52 9.68
CA LYS A 24 -0.50 -22.12 10.97
C LYS A 24 -0.15 -20.62 10.97
N LEU A 25 0.47 -20.11 9.90
CA LEU A 25 0.81 -18.69 9.76
C LEU A 25 -0.44 -17.81 9.76
N VAL A 26 -1.46 -18.21 9.00
CA VAL A 26 -2.72 -17.47 8.88
C VAL A 26 -3.49 -17.45 10.20
N ASP A 27 -3.46 -18.54 10.98
CA ASP A 27 -4.22 -18.63 12.23
C ASP A 27 -3.55 -17.85 13.39
N THR A 28 -2.35 -17.29 13.22
CA THR A 28 -1.72 -16.43 14.25
C THR A 28 -2.47 -15.12 14.50
N PRO A 29 -2.49 -14.60 15.73
CA PRO A 29 -3.15 -13.34 16.06
C PRO A 29 -2.66 -12.16 15.22
N GLU A 30 -1.34 -12.11 14.93
CA GLU A 30 -0.70 -11.07 14.14
C GLU A 30 -1.24 -11.04 12.73
N PHE A 31 -1.44 -12.20 12.09
CA PHE A 31 -2.02 -12.29 10.76
C PHE A 31 -3.53 -12.05 10.78
N GLN A 32 -4.26 -12.57 11.76
CA GLN A 32 -5.71 -12.36 11.90
C GLN A 32 -6.08 -10.88 12.10
N ARG A 33 -5.19 -10.06 12.67
CA ARG A 33 -5.34 -8.60 12.79
C ARG A 33 -5.59 -7.96 11.43
N LEU A 34 -4.97 -8.47 10.36
CA LEU A 34 -5.10 -7.94 9.00
C LEU A 34 -6.54 -7.96 8.46
N ARG A 35 -7.45 -8.78 9.02
CA ARG A 35 -8.88 -8.77 8.67
C ARG A 35 -9.58 -7.45 9.00
N ARG A 36 -8.97 -6.65 9.85
CA ARG A 36 -9.51 -5.36 10.31
C ARG A 36 -8.60 -4.19 9.95
N ILE A 37 -7.78 -4.38 8.90
CA ILE A 37 -6.97 -3.32 8.28
C ILE A 37 -7.35 -3.24 6.81
N THR A 38 -7.97 -2.15 6.42
CA THR A 38 -8.39 -1.93 5.02
C THR A 38 -7.16 -1.71 4.13
N GLN A 39 -7.18 -2.33 2.94
CA GLN A 39 -6.11 -2.21 1.93
C GLN A 39 -5.89 -0.76 1.51
N LEU A 40 -6.96 -0.04 1.26
CA LEU A 40 -6.95 1.33 0.72
C LEU A 40 -7.29 2.40 1.76
N GLY A 41 -7.18 2.09 3.06
CA GLY A 41 -7.44 3.03 4.14
C GLY A 41 -8.81 3.70 4.00
N LEU A 42 -8.84 5.03 3.86
CA LEU A 42 -10.08 5.82 3.82
C LEU A 42 -10.68 5.94 2.40
N ALA A 43 -10.22 5.17 1.42
CA ALA A 43 -10.73 5.23 0.04
C ALA A 43 -12.22 4.88 -0.07
N PHE A 44 -12.78 4.12 0.87
CA PHE A 44 -14.21 3.82 0.93
C PHE A 44 -15.12 5.06 1.05
N LEU A 45 -14.58 6.20 1.47
CA LEU A 45 -15.31 7.48 1.47
C LEU A 45 -15.61 7.99 0.06
N VAL A 46 -14.88 7.49 -0.94
CA VAL A 46 -15.06 7.82 -2.37
C VAL A 46 -15.59 6.59 -3.13
N TYR A 47 -15.04 5.43 -2.86
CA TYR A 47 -15.37 4.14 -3.46
C TYR A 47 -16.02 3.24 -2.40
N PRO A 48 -17.34 3.25 -2.23
CA PRO A 48 -17.99 2.62 -1.07
C PRO A 48 -17.68 1.13 -0.88
N SER A 49 -17.42 0.40 -1.98
CA SER A 49 -17.05 -1.01 -1.97
C SER A 49 -15.57 -1.29 -1.64
N ALA A 50 -14.71 -0.26 -1.60
CA ALA A 50 -13.28 -0.40 -1.30
C ALA A 50 -13.04 -0.64 0.20
N ARG A 51 -13.51 -1.79 0.69
CA ARG A 51 -13.39 -2.23 2.09
C ARG A 51 -12.67 -3.57 2.25
N HIS A 52 -12.07 -4.08 1.16
CA HIS A 52 -11.22 -5.25 1.22
C HIS A 52 -10.01 -4.99 2.11
N THR A 53 -9.51 -6.04 2.70
CA THR A 53 -8.56 -5.98 3.78
C THR A 53 -7.16 -6.45 3.35
N ARG A 54 -6.16 -6.13 4.15
CA ARG A 54 -4.80 -6.68 3.98
C ARG A 54 -4.78 -8.20 4.11
N PHE A 55 -5.71 -8.78 4.83
CA PHE A 55 -5.86 -10.23 4.93
C PHE A 55 -6.15 -10.87 3.56
N GLU A 56 -7.14 -10.36 2.84
CA GLU A 56 -7.53 -10.86 1.51
C GLU A 56 -6.39 -10.67 0.50
N HIS A 57 -5.75 -9.50 0.53
CA HIS A 57 -4.60 -9.20 -0.32
C HIS A 57 -3.42 -10.15 -0.05
N SER A 58 -3.05 -10.37 1.20
CA SER A 58 -1.96 -11.29 1.58
C SER A 58 -2.22 -12.72 1.09
N LEU A 59 -3.46 -13.20 1.18
CA LEU A 59 -3.86 -14.50 0.62
C LEU A 59 -3.75 -14.53 -0.91
N GLY A 60 -4.15 -13.45 -1.59
CA GLY A 60 -4.06 -13.33 -3.04
C GLY A 60 -2.60 -13.28 -3.52
N THR A 61 -1.75 -12.55 -2.80
CA THR A 61 -0.31 -12.50 -3.07
C THR A 61 0.34 -13.88 -2.89
N PHE A 62 -0.01 -14.61 -1.83
CA PHE A 62 0.42 -15.99 -1.62
C PHE A 62 0.00 -16.90 -2.77
N TYR A 63 -1.26 -16.83 -3.19
CA TYR A 63 -1.78 -17.61 -4.31
C TYR A 63 -1.00 -17.38 -5.60
N LEU A 64 -0.75 -16.11 -5.95
CA LEU A 64 0.00 -15.75 -7.14
C LEU A 64 1.47 -16.18 -7.04
N ALA A 65 2.09 -16.03 -5.87
CA ALA A 65 3.43 -16.50 -5.60
C ALA A 65 3.54 -18.02 -5.82
N ARG A 66 2.59 -18.82 -5.29
CA ARG A 66 2.53 -20.27 -5.56
C ARG A 66 2.36 -20.60 -7.04
N LYS A 67 1.53 -19.85 -7.75
CA LYS A 67 1.39 -20.06 -9.21
C LYS A 67 2.69 -19.78 -9.95
N ILE A 68 3.38 -18.70 -9.62
CA ILE A 68 4.67 -18.34 -10.26
C ILE A 68 5.71 -19.41 -9.96
N THR A 69 5.83 -19.88 -8.71
CA THR A 69 6.79 -20.94 -8.34
C THR A 69 6.44 -22.31 -8.97
N GLY A 70 5.16 -22.56 -9.25
CA GLY A 70 4.74 -23.75 -10.00
C GLY A 70 5.33 -23.84 -11.42
N TYR A 71 5.67 -22.70 -12.02
CA TYR A 71 6.39 -22.62 -13.31
C TYR A 71 7.91 -22.41 -13.14
N ASN A 72 8.37 -22.10 -11.92
CA ASN A 72 9.76 -21.81 -11.57
C ASN A 72 10.14 -22.58 -10.28
N PRO A 73 10.26 -23.92 -10.36
CA PRO A 73 10.45 -24.77 -9.17
C PRO A 73 11.79 -24.57 -8.46
N GLU A 74 12.72 -23.85 -9.05
CA GLU A 74 14.00 -23.44 -8.46
C GLU A 74 13.89 -22.26 -7.51
N ILE A 75 12.75 -21.54 -7.48
CA ILE A 75 12.49 -20.53 -6.46
C ILE A 75 12.21 -21.23 -5.13
N GLU A 76 12.92 -20.81 -4.10
CA GLU A 76 12.76 -21.40 -2.77
C GLU A 76 11.34 -21.20 -2.20
N GLU A 77 10.78 -22.26 -1.62
CA GLU A 77 9.42 -22.28 -1.10
C GLU A 77 9.19 -21.19 -0.03
N GLY A 78 10.21 -20.86 0.76
CA GLY A 78 10.14 -19.80 1.76
C GLY A 78 9.72 -18.44 1.19
N ALA A 79 10.05 -18.14 -0.08
CA ALA A 79 9.64 -16.90 -0.74
C ALA A 79 8.10 -16.81 -0.92
N VAL A 80 7.41 -17.94 -1.04
CA VAL A 80 5.94 -18.00 -1.12
C VAL A 80 5.31 -17.60 0.22
N TYR A 81 5.87 -18.09 1.33
CA TYR A 81 5.39 -17.68 2.66
C TYR A 81 5.82 -16.26 3.02
N ALA A 82 6.96 -15.80 2.51
CA ALA A 82 7.32 -14.38 2.63
C ALA A 82 6.32 -13.48 1.88
N ALA A 83 5.80 -13.93 0.73
CA ALA A 83 4.72 -13.25 0.02
C ALA A 83 3.42 -13.21 0.82
N LEU A 84 3.10 -14.27 1.60
CA LEU A 84 1.97 -14.26 2.52
C LEU A 84 2.12 -13.21 3.63
N LEU A 85 3.34 -13.03 4.15
CA LEU A 85 3.60 -12.23 5.36
C LEU A 85 4.14 -10.82 5.10
N HIS A 86 4.34 -10.42 3.83
CA HIS A 86 5.02 -9.18 3.47
C HIS A 86 4.36 -7.92 4.08
N ASP A 87 3.04 -7.94 4.22
CA ASP A 87 2.20 -6.84 4.67
C ASP A 87 1.75 -6.92 6.13
N ILE A 88 2.24 -7.92 6.91
CA ILE A 88 1.79 -8.15 8.28
C ILE A 88 2.04 -6.94 9.21
N GLY A 89 2.98 -6.08 8.85
CA GLY A 89 3.36 -4.89 9.61
C GLY A 89 2.53 -3.64 9.33
N HIS A 90 1.50 -3.69 8.50
CA HIS A 90 0.68 -2.52 8.24
C HIS A 90 -0.05 -2.01 9.48
N TYR A 91 -0.08 -0.68 9.61
CA TYR A 91 -0.86 0.03 10.63
C TYR A 91 -2.34 0.10 10.26
N PRO A 92 -3.24 0.45 11.19
CA PRO A 92 -4.60 0.85 10.88
C PRO A 92 -4.62 1.89 9.73
N PHE A 93 -5.53 1.74 8.78
CA PHE A 93 -5.63 2.56 7.58
C PHE A 93 -4.39 2.53 6.67
N SER A 94 -3.64 1.43 6.73
CA SER A 94 -2.53 1.13 5.82
C SER A 94 -1.47 2.25 5.74
N HIS A 95 -1.15 2.73 4.55
CA HIS A 95 -0.12 3.76 4.33
C HIS A 95 -0.45 5.15 4.90
N THR A 96 -1.68 5.39 5.35
CA THR A 96 -2.09 6.70 5.87
C THR A 96 -1.19 7.17 7.01
N LEU A 97 -0.87 6.29 7.94
CA LEU A 97 -0.10 6.63 9.14
C LEU A 97 1.42 6.60 8.95
N GLU A 98 1.93 6.18 7.80
CA GLU A 98 3.37 6.24 7.48
C GLU A 98 3.91 7.69 7.38
N ALA A 99 3.01 8.68 7.34
CA ALA A 99 3.39 10.09 7.46
C ALA A 99 3.88 10.47 8.89
N LEU A 100 3.52 9.68 9.90
CA LEU A 100 3.84 9.91 11.31
C LEU A 100 4.79 8.85 11.89
N TYR A 101 4.78 7.64 11.35
CA TYR A 101 5.47 6.46 11.88
C TYR A 101 6.38 5.82 10.83
N PRO A 102 7.31 4.94 11.23
CA PRO A 102 8.15 4.19 10.30
C PRO A 102 7.33 3.43 9.25
N ARG A 103 7.94 3.12 8.13
CA ARG A 103 7.27 2.38 7.06
C ARG A 103 6.87 0.97 7.50
N HIS A 104 5.78 0.45 6.91
CA HIS A 104 5.27 -0.89 7.22
C HIS A 104 6.31 -2.00 6.97
N GLU A 105 7.24 -1.85 6.01
CA GLU A 105 8.27 -2.86 5.76
C GLU A 105 9.24 -3.01 6.96
N GLU A 106 9.52 -1.92 7.66
CA GLU A 106 10.31 -1.95 8.90
C GLU A 106 9.51 -2.61 10.02
N ASN A 107 8.23 -2.24 10.15
CA ASN A 107 7.34 -2.82 11.12
C ASN A 107 7.06 -4.31 10.85
N THR A 108 6.92 -4.73 9.58
CA THR A 108 6.83 -6.15 9.20
C THR A 108 7.99 -6.95 9.76
N ARG A 109 9.23 -6.48 9.57
CA ARG A 109 10.43 -7.14 10.12
C ARG A 109 10.42 -7.23 11.64
N ARG A 110 9.78 -6.27 12.30
CA ARG A 110 9.65 -6.25 13.76
C ARG A 110 8.58 -7.23 14.23
N VAL A 111 7.39 -7.22 13.62
CA VAL A 111 6.30 -8.15 13.93
C VAL A 111 6.76 -9.60 13.79
N LEU A 112 7.47 -9.92 12.70
CA LEU A 112 7.98 -11.28 12.45
C LEU A 112 9.09 -11.72 13.42
N ARG A 113 9.63 -10.85 14.25
CA ARG A 113 10.59 -11.20 15.32
C ARG A 113 9.94 -11.45 16.67
N GLU A 114 8.66 -11.22 16.80
CA GLU A 114 7.93 -11.24 18.05
C GLU A 114 6.65 -12.09 17.88
N GLY A 115 6.06 -12.52 19.00
CA GLY A 115 4.76 -13.17 19.03
C GLY A 115 4.72 -14.60 18.45
N GLU A 116 3.51 -15.10 18.28
CA GLU A 116 3.24 -16.47 17.82
C GLU A 116 3.71 -16.70 16.38
N ILE A 117 3.61 -15.67 15.54
CA ILE A 117 4.07 -15.76 14.13
C ILE A 117 5.55 -16.11 14.01
N ARG A 118 6.39 -15.57 14.91
CA ARG A 118 7.80 -15.93 14.98
C ARG A 118 7.99 -17.40 15.25
N ASP A 119 7.30 -17.93 16.28
CA ASP A 119 7.45 -19.32 16.72
C ASP A 119 7.05 -20.28 15.59
N VAL A 120 5.99 -19.95 14.85
CA VAL A 120 5.56 -20.71 13.68
C VAL A 120 6.61 -20.67 12.56
N ILE A 121 7.19 -19.49 12.26
CA ILE A 121 8.26 -19.40 11.24
C ILE A 121 9.45 -20.26 11.61
N GLU A 122 9.87 -20.23 12.88
CA GLU A 122 11.05 -20.97 13.38
C GLU A 122 10.84 -22.50 13.41
N GLU A 123 9.60 -23.01 13.24
CA GLU A 123 9.37 -24.45 13.00
C GLU A 123 10.01 -24.95 11.69
N ARG A 124 10.25 -24.06 10.71
CA ARG A 124 10.61 -24.47 9.35
C ARG A 124 11.80 -23.72 8.77
N TYR A 125 12.02 -22.48 9.19
CA TYR A 125 13.04 -21.58 8.66
C TYR A 125 13.83 -20.92 9.78
N SER A 126 15.11 -20.62 9.56
CA SER A 126 15.78 -19.67 10.43
C SER A 126 15.19 -18.28 10.22
N LEU A 127 14.94 -17.55 11.30
CA LEU A 127 14.33 -16.22 11.22
C LEU A 127 15.15 -15.24 10.34
N GLY A 128 16.49 -15.32 10.43
CA GLY A 128 17.38 -14.47 9.65
C GLY A 128 17.22 -14.67 8.14
N GLU A 129 17.20 -15.93 7.70
CA GLU A 129 16.98 -16.30 6.29
C GLU A 129 15.59 -15.87 5.82
N PHE A 130 14.55 -16.17 6.61
CA PHE A 130 13.18 -15.82 6.28
C PHE A 130 13.00 -14.31 6.09
N LEU A 131 13.57 -13.48 6.96
CA LEU A 131 13.53 -12.03 6.83
C LEU A 131 14.28 -11.51 5.58
N GLY A 132 15.24 -12.28 5.07
CA GLY A 132 15.89 -12.02 3.77
C GLY A 132 14.92 -12.17 2.61
N LEU A 133 14.03 -13.16 2.67
CA LEU A 133 13.05 -13.48 1.63
C LEU A 133 11.99 -12.40 1.40
N LEU A 134 11.75 -11.51 2.36
CA LEU A 134 10.89 -10.34 2.15
C LEU A 134 11.39 -9.41 1.03
N LYS A 135 12.66 -9.52 0.63
CA LYS A 135 13.24 -8.78 -0.49
C LYS A 135 13.34 -9.59 -1.78
N HIS A 136 12.86 -10.85 -1.77
CA HIS A 136 12.89 -11.69 -2.95
C HIS A 136 12.09 -11.03 -4.09
N PRO A 137 12.56 -11.10 -5.37
CA PRO A 137 11.87 -10.50 -6.52
C PRO A 137 10.42 -11.00 -6.73
N LEU A 138 10.06 -12.14 -6.17
CA LEU A 138 8.68 -12.65 -6.16
C LEU A 138 7.73 -11.76 -5.33
N VAL A 139 8.28 -11.06 -4.31
CA VAL A 139 7.54 -10.25 -3.34
C VAL A 139 7.76 -8.76 -3.57
N SER A 140 8.98 -8.37 -3.98
CA SER A 140 9.41 -6.97 -4.07
C SER A 140 10.11 -6.69 -5.40
N GLY A 141 9.37 -6.77 -6.49
CA GLY A 141 9.80 -6.47 -7.87
C GLY A 141 8.94 -5.38 -8.52
N ASP A 142 9.02 -5.22 -9.84
CA ASP A 142 8.11 -4.36 -10.62
C ASP A 142 7.00 -5.17 -11.30
N ILE A 143 7.24 -6.48 -11.48
CA ILE A 143 6.29 -7.48 -11.95
C ILE A 143 6.36 -8.62 -10.94
N ASP A 144 5.69 -8.47 -9.82
CA ASP A 144 5.70 -9.39 -8.67
C ASP A 144 4.28 -9.82 -8.27
N ALA A 145 4.19 -10.77 -7.33
CA ALA A 145 2.92 -11.29 -6.85
C ALA A 145 2.09 -10.23 -6.12
N ASP A 146 2.74 -9.34 -5.36
CA ASP A 146 2.10 -8.23 -4.65
C ASP A 146 1.37 -7.29 -5.63
N ARG A 147 2.09 -6.75 -6.63
CA ARG A 147 1.49 -5.85 -7.63
C ARG A 147 0.41 -6.51 -8.46
N MET A 148 0.61 -7.76 -8.82
CA MET A 148 -0.38 -8.53 -9.58
C MET A 148 -1.69 -8.67 -8.79
N ASP A 149 -1.63 -8.90 -7.48
CA ASP A 149 -2.84 -9.02 -6.68
C ASP A 149 -3.49 -7.65 -6.45
N TYR A 150 -2.77 -6.68 -5.87
CA TYR A 150 -3.43 -5.45 -5.45
C TYR A 150 -3.99 -4.65 -6.62
N LEU A 151 -3.35 -4.61 -7.80
CA LEU A 151 -3.89 -3.86 -8.93
C LEU A 151 -5.22 -4.41 -9.42
N VAL A 152 -5.37 -5.72 -9.48
CA VAL A 152 -6.62 -6.35 -9.89
C VAL A 152 -7.67 -6.25 -8.77
N ARG A 153 -7.28 -6.50 -7.53
CA ARG A 153 -8.16 -6.46 -6.35
C ARG A 153 -8.67 -5.05 -6.09
N ASP A 154 -7.79 -4.06 -6.06
CA ASP A 154 -8.17 -2.65 -5.84
C ASP A 154 -9.10 -2.15 -6.93
N ALA A 155 -8.83 -2.47 -8.21
CA ALA A 155 -9.71 -2.10 -9.31
C ALA A 155 -11.09 -2.75 -9.19
N TYR A 156 -11.16 -4.02 -8.82
CA TYR A 156 -12.42 -4.73 -8.60
C TYR A 156 -13.25 -4.06 -7.50
N TYR A 157 -12.65 -3.83 -6.33
CA TYR A 157 -13.39 -3.27 -5.18
C TYR A 157 -13.67 -1.77 -5.30
N THR A 158 -12.87 -1.02 -6.05
CA THR A 158 -13.17 0.40 -6.35
C THR A 158 -14.15 0.57 -7.50
N GLY A 159 -14.30 -0.44 -8.35
CA GLY A 159 -15.14 -0.38 -9.56
C GLY A 159 -14.51 0.44 -10.70
N VAL A 160 -13.20 0.75 -10.64
CA VAL A 160 -12.50 1.46 -11.73
C VAL A 160 -12.06 0.48 -12.82
N ALA A 161 -12.04 0.92 -14.06
CA ALA A 161 -11.79 0.07 -15.23
C ALA A 161 -10.30 -0.17 -15.55
N TYR A 162 -9.37 0.13 -14.62
CA TYR A 162 -7.93 0.14 -14.91
C TYR A 162 -7.19 -1.14 -14.52
N GLY A 163 -7.83 -2.08 -13.82
CA GLY A 163 -7.20 -3.30 -13.31
C GLY A 163 -7.39 -4.54 -14.17
N LEU A 164 -7.72 -4.39 -15.45
CA LEU A 164 -7.84 -5.50 -16.39
C LEU A 164 -6.44 -5.95 -16.83
N VAL A 165 -5.85 -6.88 -16.08
CA VAL A 165 -4.51 -7.43 -16.33
C VAL A 165 -4.63 -8.92 -16.64
N ASP A 166 -3.96 -9.38 -17.72
CA ASP A 166 -3.86 -10.79 -18.08
C ASP A 166 -2.82 -11.48 -17.17
N LEU A 167 -3.24 -11.78 -15.94
CA LEU A 167 -2.37 -12.41 -14.92
C LEU A 167 -1.87 -13.78 -15.39
N GLU A 168 -2.70 -14.57 -16.08
CA GLU A 168 -2.31 -15.90 -16.54
C GLU A 168 -1.18 -15.82 -17.56
N ARG A 169 -1.24 -14.86 -18.47
CA ARG A 169 -0.17 -14.63 -19.45
C ARG A 169 1.11 -14.14 -18.76
N LEU A 170 1.02 -13.26 -17.76
CA LEU A 170 2.18 -12.83 -16.97
C LEU A 170 2.86 -14.02 -16.31
N ILE A 171 2.10 -14.78 -15.51
CA ILE A 171 2.61 -15.88 -14.71
C ILE A 171 3.31 -16.94 -15.60
N ARG A 172 2.67 -17.34 -16.70
CA ARG A 172 3.21 -18.36 -17.63
C ARG A 172 4.46 -17.90 -18.38
N ASN A 173 4.72 -16.60 -18.46
CA ASN A 173 5.88 -16.07 -19.15
C ASN A 173 6.95 -15.52 -18.20
N LEU A 174 6.73 -15.57 -16.88
CA LEU A 174 7.77 -15.25 -15.89
C LEU A 174 8.72 -16.43 -15.75
N ARG A 175 10.02 -16.15 -15.77
CA ARG A 175 11.11 -17.11 -15.57
C ARG A 175 12.06 -16.59 -14.51
N TRP A 176 12.54 -17.49 -13.69
CA TRP A 176 13.59 -17.23 -12.70
C TRP A 176 14.96 -17.52 -13.31
N ASP A 177 15.90 -16.58 -13.22
CA ASP A 177 17.28 -16.78 -13.71
C ASP A 177 18.31 -17.08 -12.59
N GLY A 178 17.82 -17.26 -11.36
CA GLY A 178 18.66 -17.43 -10.15
C GLY A 178 18.78 -16.15 -9.32
N GLU A 179 18.45 -14.99 -9.89
CA GLU A 179 18.56 -13.69 -9.23
C GLU A 179 17.31 -12.82 -9.44
N ARG A 180 16.67 -12.94 -10.61
CA ARG A 180 15.58 -12.05 -11.05
C ARG A 180 14.43 -12.82 -11.69
N LEU A 181 13.23 -12.22 -11.61
CA LEU A 181 12.11 -12.61 -12.46
C LEU A 181 12.21 -11.87 -13.80
N ILE A 182 12.27 -12.63 -14.87
CA ILE A 182 12.40 -12.14 -16.26
C ILE A 182 11.14 -12.50 -17.00
N LEU A 183 10.51 -11.52 -17.65
CA LEU A 183 9.34 -11.73 -18.47
C LEU A 183 9.77 -12.13 -19.89
N GLY A 184 9.31 -13.28 -20.35
CA GLY A 184 9.54 -13.72 -21.73
C GLY A 184 8.82 -12.82 -22.74
N GLU A 185 9.30 -12.82 -23.98
CA GLU A 185 8.81 -11.95 -25.07
C GLU A 185 7.29 -12.00 -25.26
N LYS A 186 6.66 -13.17 -25.15
CA LYS A 186 5.20 -13.36 -25.25
C LYS A 186 4.41 -12.70 -24.12
N GLY A 187 5.06 -12.38 -23.00
CA GLY A 187 4.49 -11.70 -21.84
C GLY A 187 4.58 -10.18 -21.88
N ILE A 188 5.39 -9.59 -22.78
CA ILE A 188 5.70 -8.14 -22.80
C ILE A 188 4.44 -7.27 -22.79
N MET A 189 3.42 -7.60 -23.59
CA MET A 189 2.18 -6.82 -23.64
C MET A 189 1.40 -6.88 -22.31
N ALA A 190 1.41 -8.03 -21.63
CA ALA A 190 0.77 -8.16 -20.32
C ALA A 190 1.55 -7.41 -19.24
N GLY A 191 2.88 -7.44 -19.26
CA GLY A 191 3.75 -6.64 -18.39
C GLY A 191 3.56 -5.14 -18.59
N GLN A 192 3.51 -4.70 -19.86
CA GLN A 192 3.19 -3.31 -20.18
C GLN A 192 1.83 -2.90 -19.61
N ASN A 193 0.80 -3.75 -19.75
CA ASN A 193 -0.53 -3.45 -19.23
C ASN A 193 -0.56 -3.36 -17.70
N LEU A 194 0.20 -4.20 -16.98
CA LEU A 194 0.34 -4.12 -15.53
C LEU A 194 0.88 -2.74 -15.09
N LEU A 195 1.93 -2.24 -15.76
CA LEU A 195 2.53 -0.94 -15.44
C LEU A 195 1.63 0.23 -15.82
N ILE A 196 0.89 0.13 -16.93
CA ILE A 196 -0.14 1.11 -17.32
C ILE A 196 -1.23 1.15 -16.26
N SER A 197 -1.76 0.00 -15.85
CA SER A 197 -2.79 -0.13 -14.80
C SER A 197 -2.34 0.57 -13.51
N ARG A 198 -1.11 0.31 -13.06
CA ARG A 198 -0.53 0.98 -11.90
C ARG A 198 -0.48 2.51 -12.06
N SER A 199 -0.04 2.98 -13.24
CA SER A 199 0.05 4.41 -13.54
C SER A 199 -1.31 5.10 -13.51
N MET A 200 -2.37 4.42 -13.95
CA MET A 200 -3.75 4.94 -13.96
C MET A 200 -4.40 4.88 -12.57
N MET A 201 -4.17 3.80 -11.80
CA MET A 201 -4.69 3.65 -10.44
C MET A 201 -4.14 4.71 -9.49
N TYR A 202 -2.90 5.14 -9.72
CA TYR A 202 -2.22 6.08 -8.82
C TYR A 202 -2.97 7.41 -8.65
N PRO A 203 -3.24 8.23 -9.69
CA PRO A 203 -3.99 9.47 -9.56
C PRO A 203 -5.47 9.26 -9.27
N THR A 204 -6.06 8.15 -9.74
CA THR A 204 -7.50 7.90 -9.64
C THR A 204 -7.88 7.43 -8.25
N VAL A 205 -7.15 6.47 -7.68
CA VAL A 205 -7.49 5.84 -6.40
C VAL A 205 -6.52 6.28 -5.30
N TYR A 206 -5.23 6.00 -5.44
CA TYR A 206 -4.27 6.14 -4.34
C TYR A 206 -3.97 7.60 -3.97
N GLN A 207 -4.08 8.53 -4.92
CA GLN A 207 -3.89 9.96 -4.72
C GLN A 207 -5.16 10.78 -4.90
N HIS A 208 -6.33 10.14 -4.83
CA HIS A 208 -7.60 10.87 -4.94
C HIS A 208 -7.70 11.95 -3.85
N HIS A 209 -7.98 13.18 -4.25
CA HIS A 209 -7.92 14.36 -3.36
C HIS A 209 -8.79 14.21 -2.09
N THR A 210 -9.97 13.61 -2.21
CA THR A 210 -10.86 13.40 -1.05
C THR A 210 -10.27 12.38 -0.06
N VAL A 211 -9.61 11.33 -0.57
CA VAL A 211 -8.92 10.36 0.26
C VAL A 211 -7.75 11.03 0.99
N ARG A 212 -6.97 11.87 0.27
CA ARG A 212 -5.87 12.63 0.85
C ARG A 212 -6.32 13.59 1.96
N ILE A 213 -7.46 14.27 1.77
CA ILE A 213 -8.06 15.14 2.81
C ILE A 213 -8.39 14.32 4.06
N ALA A 214 -9.11 13.21 3.90
CA ALA A 214 -9.48 12.37 5.03
C ALA A 214 -8.26 11.77 5.74
N SER A 215 -7.23 11.36 4.98
CA SER A 215 -5.96 10.86 5.51
C SER A 215 -5.22 11.94 6.33
N ALA A 216 -5.16 13.17 5.83
CA ALA A 216 -4.54 14.28 6.56
C ALA A 216 -5.30 14.61 7.87
N MET A 217 -6.63 14.56 7.85
CA MET A 217 -7.46 14.73 9.05
C MET A 217 -7.22 13.61 10.07
N LEU A 218 -7.12 12.34 9.62
CA LEU A 218 -6.82 11.21 10.50
C LEU A 218 -5.41 11.31 11.08
N CYS A 219 -4.40 11.62 10.27
CA CYS A 219 -3.04 11.86 10.76
C CYS A 219 -3.02 12.94 11.85
N LYS A 220 -3.73 14.06 11.65
CA LYS A 220 -3.79 15.12 12.67
C LYS A 220 -4.49 14.66 13.94
N ALA A 221 -5.55 13.86 13.85
CA ALA A 221 -6.21 13.30 15.03
C ALA A 221 -5.28 12.36 15.81
N VAL A 222 -4.54 11.48 15.13
CA VAL A 222 -3.58 10.55 15.75
C VAL A 222 -2.40 11.30 16.37
N GLU A 223 -1.87 12.32 15.68
CA GLU A 223 -0.81 13.20 16.21
C GLU A 223 -1.24 13.91 17.49
N LEU A 224 -2.43 14.51 17.49
CA LEU A 224 -2.99 15.19 18.66
C LEU A 224 -3.28 14.25 19.83
N GLU A 225 -3.74 13.03 19.55
CA GLU A 225 -3.97 12.00 20.56
C GLU A 225 -2.68 11.49 21.19
N GLY A 226 -1.55 11.60 20.47
CA GLY A 226 -0.25 11.14 20.95
C GLY A 226 -0.18 9.62 21.06
N VAL A 227 -0.68 8.90 20.05
CA VAL A 227 -0.62 7.44 20.04
C VAL A 227 0.83 6.99 19.90
N GLU A 228 1.31 6.20 20.86
CA GLU A 228 2.67 5.68 20.83
C GLU A 228 2.81 4.54 19.80
N LEU A 229 3.98 4.46 19.14
CA LEU A 229 4.25 3.45 18.10
C LEU A 229 4.00 2.03 18.58
N GLU A 230 4.45 1.70 19.80
CA GLU A 230 4.31 0.35 20.38
C GLU A 230 2.86 -0.06 20.61
N GLU A 231 2.01 0.90 20.85
CA GLU A 231 0.57 0.70 20.99
C GLU A 231 -0.10 0.58 19.61
N LEU A 232 0.21 1.50 18.70
CA LEU A 232 -0.34 1.53 17.33
C LEU A 232 -0.07 0.22 16.57
N ARG A 233 1.09 -0.39 16.77
CA ARG A 233 1.48 -1.65 16.11
C ARG A 233 0.56 -2.82 16.43
N LYS A 234 -0.07 -2.80 17.59
CA LYS A 234 -0.99 -3.84 18.07
C LYS A 234 -2.44 -3.55 17.72
N MET A 235 -2.77 -2.30 17.42
CA MET A 235 -4.12 -1.86 17.06
C MET A 235 -4.51 -2.31 15.67
N ASP A 236 -5.80 -2.53 15.51
CA ASP A 236 -6.47 -2.51 14.21
C ASP A 236 -7.28 -1.20 14.03
N GLU A 237 -8.05 -1.08 12.95
CA GLU A 237 -8.84 0.13 12.70
C GLU A 237 -9.94 0.35 13.73
N VAL A 238 -10.51 -0.74 14.27
CA VAL A 238 -11.57 -0.66 15.28
C VAL A 238 -11.00 -0.09 16.58
N ASP A 239 -9.83 -0.57 16.99
CA ASP A 239 -9.15 -0.11 18.20
C ASP A 239 -8.79 1.37 18.09
N LEU A 240 -8.17 1.76 16.96
CA LEU A 240 -7.76 3.15 16.74
C LEU A 240 -8.95 4.10 16.72
N VAL A 241 -10.02 3.75 15.99
CA VAL A 241 -11.24 4.58 15.91
C VAL A 241 -11.90 4.68 17.30
N ALA A 242 -11.98 3.58 18.06
CA ALA A 242 -12.53 3.59 19.41
C ALA A 242 -11.75 4.54 20.32
N ARG A 243 -10.41 4.48 20.27
CA ARG A 243 -9.53 5.38 21.02
C ARG A 243 -9.77 6.85 20.65
N LEU A 244 -9.75 7.20 19.35
CA LEU A 244 -9.95 8.58 18.90
C LEU A 244 -11.34 9.11 19.25
N ARG A 245 -12.38 8.28 19.21
CA ARG A 245 -13.73 8.64 19.67
C ARG A 245 -13.80 8.90 21.16
N GLY A 246 -13.05 8.13 21.96
CA GLY A 246 -12.98 8.23 23.41
C GLY A 246 -11.97 9.26 23.92
N SER A 247 -11.28 10.00 23.05
CA SER A 247 -10.25 10.97 23.44
C SER A 247 -10.81 12.05 24.37
N GLU A 248 -10.03 12.46 25.37
CA GLU A 248 -10.38 13.62 26.21
C GLU A 248 -10.27 14.94 25.44
N ARG A 249 -9.48 14.97 24.38
CA ARG A 249 -9.26 16.14 23.52
C ARG A 249 -10.42 16.32 22.55
N TRP A 250 -11.10 17.44 22.65
CA TRP A 250 -12.27 17.73 21.81
C TRP A 250 -11.90 17.83 20.31
N GLU A 251 -10.68 18.33 19.98
CA GLU A 251 -10.17 18.46 18.62
C GLU A 251 -10.05 17.07 17.94
N VAL A 252 -9.61 16.07 18.68
CA VAL A 252 -9.52 14.69 18.18
C VAL A 252 -10.92 14.14 17.90
N ARG A 253 -11.85 14.32 18.84
CA ARG A 253 -13.25 13.89 18.63
C ARG A 253 -13.93 14.63 17.48
N GLU A 254 -13.63 15.92 17.27
CA GLU A 254 -14.13 16.69 16.14
C GLU A 254 -13.61 16.11 14.82
N LEU A 255 -12.30 15.86 14.70
CA LEU A 255 -11.68 15.33 13.49
C LEU A 255 -12.21 13.95 13.12
N ILE A 256 -12.23 13.01 14.08
CA ILE A 256 -12.72 11.65 13.80
C ILE A 256 -14.22 11.66 13.49
N GLY A 257 -15.03 12.44 14.20
CA GLY A 257 -16.44 12.59 13.94
C GLY A 257 -16.73 13.23 12.58
N ALA A 258 -15.90 14.18 12.15
CA ALA A 258 -16.00 14.79 10.83
C ALA A 258 -15.67 13.79 9.70
N ILE A 259 -14.66 12.93 9.89
CA ILE A 259 -14.35 11.85 8.93
C ILE A 259 -15.53 10.88 8.82
N GLU A 260 -16.05 10.39 9.93
CA GLU A 260 -17.13 9.41 9.98
C GLU A 260 -18.45 9.92 9.38
N ASN A 261 -18.74 11.20 9.59
CA ASN A 261 -19.93 11.85 9.02
C ASN A 261 -19.68 12.45 7.63
N ARG A 262 -18.50 12.19 7.04
CA ARG A 262 -18.07 12.72 5.72
C ARG A 262 -18.15 14.26 5.63
N LYS A 263 -17.97 14.96 6.75
CA LYS A 263 -17.82 16.41 6.84
C LYS A 263 -16.35 16.81 6.70
N LEU A 264 -15.77 16.41 5.56
CA LEU A 264 -14.35 16.57 5.30
C LEU A 264 -13.97 18.03 5.07
N TYR A 265 -12.73 18.35 5.40
CA TYR A 265 -12.13 19.67 5.11
C TYR A 265 -12.18 19.96 3.62
N LYS A 266 -12.07 21.23 3.28
CA LYS A 266 -12.10 21.71 1.89
C LYS A 266 -10.70 22.00 1.40
N ARG A 267 -10.50 21.82 0.13
CA ARG A 267 -9.24 22.10 -0.54
C ARG A 267 -9.03 23.62 -0.68
N VAL A 268 -7.98 24.13 -0.05
CA VAL A 268 -7.54 25.53 -0.17
C VAL A 268 -6.55 25.66 -1.32
N LEU A 269 -5.56 24.75 -1.38
CA LEU A 269 -4.53 24.70 -2.42
C LEU A 269 -4.32 23.25 -2.87
N TRP A 270 -4.02 23.07 -4.16
CA TRP A 270 -3.62 21.81 -4.75
C TRP A 270 -2.56 22.08 -5.81
N SER A 271 -1.33 21.63 -5.61
CA SER A 271 -0.20 22.03 -6.44
C SER A 271 0.73 20.86 -6.76
N GLY A 272 1.31 20.87 -7.95
CA GLY A 272 2.43 20.01 -8.34
C GLY A 272 3.80 20.69 -8.22
N LYS A 273 3.84 21.98 -7.84
CA LYS A 273 5.08 22.74 -7.68
C LYS A 273 5.85 22.23 -6.46
N LYS A 274 7.10 21.85 -6.66
CA LYS A 274 7.97 21.41 -5.56
C LYS A 274 8.28 22.57 -4.63
N LEU A 275 8.26 22.31 -3.33
CA LEU A 275 8.79 23.18 -2.29
C LEU A 275 10.05 22.55 -1.72
N ASP A 276 10.98 23.37 -1.24
CA ASP A 276 12.12 22.91 -0.48
C ASP A 276 11.72 22.54 0.96
N GLU A 277 12.54 21.74 1.61
CA GLU A 277 12.24 21.23 2.96
C GLU A 277 12.05 22.35 4.00
N LYS A 278 12.80 23.44 3.86
CA LYS A 278 12.71 24.58 4.78
C LYS A 278 11.34 25.22 4.66
N THR A 279 10.92 25.54 3.44
CA THR A 279 9.60 26.11 3.15
C THR A 279 8.46 25.19 3.67
N ILE A 280 8.57 23.88 3.49
CA ILE A 280 7.57 22.91 3.99
C ILE A 280 7.48 22.98 5.52
N LYS A 281 8.62 22.95 6.22
CA LYS A 281 8.67 22.99 7.69
C LYS A 281 8.13 24.32 8.25
N GLU A 282 8.53 25.43 7.64
CA GLU A 282 8.05 26.77 8.03
C GLU A 282 6.54 26.89 7.81
N LEU A 283 6.05 26.52 6.63
CA LEU A 283 4.62 26.58 6.30
C LEU A 283 3.78 25.70 7.23
N ARG A 284 4.24 24.49 7.57
CA ARG A 284 3.57 23.59 8.51
C ARG A 284 3.48 24.23 9.90
N LYS A 285 4.59 24.75 10.41
CA LYS A 285 4.65 25.40 11.73
C LYS A 285 3.74 26.64 11.80
N GLU A 286 3.74 27.46 10.75
CA GLU A 286 2.92 28.66 10.70
C GLU A 286 1.43 28.34 10.59
N LEU A 287 1.03 27.36 9.76
CA LEU A 287 -0.36 26.91 9.68
C LEU A 287 -0.84 26.36 11.03
N GLU A 288 0.00 25.59 11.71
CA GLU A 288 -0.33 25.03 13.02
C GLU A 288 -0.45 26.12 14.10
N SER A 289 0.46 27.12 14.07
CA SER A 289 0.43 28.23 15.04
C SER A 289 -0.80 29.12 14.87
N GLU A 290 -1.23 29.38 13.62
CA GLU A 290 -2.32 30.30 13.31
C GLU A 290 -3.70 29.63 13.36
N PHE A 291 -3.79 28.39 12.88
CA PHE A 291 -5.08 27.70 12.67
C PHE A 291 -5.23 26.41 13.47
N GLY A 292 -4.16 25.92 14.12
CA GLY A 292 -4.18 24.64 14.83
C GLY A 292 -4.59 23.48 13.92
N HIS A 293 -5.52 22.65 14.38
CA HIS A 293 -6.06 21.53 13.64
C HIS A 293 -7.00 21.93 12.49
N LEU A 294 -7.42 23.22 12.41
CA LEU A 294 -8.38 23.69 11.41
C LEU A 294 -7.79 23.89 10.00
N ALA A 295 -6.46 23.87 9.89
CA ALA A 295 -5.76 23.89 8.61
C ALA A 295 -4.62 22.88 8.57
N LEU A 296 -4.54 22.11 7.50
CA LEU A 296 -3.64 20.97 7.36
C LEU A 296 -2.80 21.09 6.09
N LEU A 297 -1.48 20.90 6.22
CA LEU A 297 -0.57 20.72 5.09
C LEU A 297 -0.35 19.23 4.84
N ASP A 298 -0.76 18.76 3.68
CA ASP A 298 -0.53 17.43 3.17
C ASP A 298 0.54 17.47 2.07
N TYR A 299 1.76 17.07 2.41
CA TYR A 299 2.89 17.04 1.49
C TYR A 299 3.42 15.59 1.44
N PRO A 300 2.81 14.73 0.59
CA PRO A 300 3.18 13.32 0.52
C PRO A 300 4.56 13.12 -0.09
N GLU A 301 5.20 12.01 0.24
CA GLU A 301 6.36 11.55 -0.52
C GLU A 301 6.00 11.39 -2.00
N LYS A 302 6.97 11.65 -2.86
CA LYS A 302 6.76 11.43 -4.29
C LYS A 302 6.65 9.94 -4.57
N PRO A 303 5.75 9.57 -5.50
CA PRO A 303 5.70 8.19 -5.94
C PRO A 303 7.04 7.79 -6.55
N ARG A 304 7.58 6.72 -6.05
CA ARG A 304 8.74 6.08 -6.66
C ARG A 304 8.25 5.18 -7.81
N PHE A 305 7.85 5.79 -8.91
CA PHE A 305 7.65 5.06 -10.15
C PHE A 305 9.02 4.95 -10.84
N GLU A 306 9.87 4.11 -10.28
CA GLU A 306 11.13 3.72 -10.90
C GLU A 306 10.92 2.29 -11.40
N GLU A 307 11.01 2.08 -12.70
CA GLU A 307 11.18 0.76 -13.26
C GLU A 307 12.60 0.31 -12.92
N ARG A 308 12.72 -0.41 -11.80
CA ARG A 308 14.01 -0.92 -11.34
C ARG A 308 14.26 -2.35 -11.80
N ASN A 309 13.20 -3.17 -11.83
CA ASN A 309 13.30 -4.61 -11.90
C ASN A 309 12.29 -5.25 -12.87
N ALA A 310 11.71 -4.49 -13.82
CA ALA A 310 10.90 -5.05 -14.89
C ALA A 310 11.80 -5.51 -16.04
N PHE A 311 12.42 -6.68 -15.88
CA PHE A 311 13.29 -7.28 -16.88
C PHE A 311 12.49 -8.11 -17.88
N VAL A 312 12.88 -8.06 -19.15
CA VAL A 312 12.29 -8.82 -20.25
C VAL A 312 13.38 -9.48 -21.09
N GLU A 313 13.12 -10.69 -21.58
CA GLU A 313 13.91 -11.32 -22.62
C GLU A 313 13.36 -10.86 -23.97
N PHE A 314 14.17 -10.19 -24.77
CA PHE A 314 13.80 -9.68 -26.08
C PHE A 314 14.93 -9.86 -27.09
N ASN A 315 14.67 -10.57 -28.17
CA ASN A 315 15.66 -10.95 -29.18
C ASN A 315 16.90 -11.67 -28.60
N GLY A 316 16.71 -12.50 -27.56
CA GLY A 316 17.78 -13.24 -26.90
C GLY A 316 18.63 -12.41 -25.91
N GLU A 317 18.26 -11.17 -25.63
CA GLU A 317 18.92 -10.29 -24.68
C GLU A 317 17.98 -9.92 -23.52
N ILE A 318 18.53 -9.78 -22.31
CA ILE A 318 17.79 -9.29 -21.15
C ILE A 318 17.86 -7.77 -21.12
N LYS A 319 16.71 -7.12 -21.21
CA LYS A 319 16.54 -5.67 -21.23
C LYS A 319 15.52 -5.22 -20.17
N ARG A 320 15.44 -3.93 -19.91
CA ARG A 320 14.33 -3.37 -19.15
C ARG A 320 13.10 -3.24 -20.05
N LEU A 321 11.92 -3.39 -19.49
CA LEU A 321 10.68 -3.26 -20.25
C LEU A 321 10.54 -1.86 -20.89
N SER A 322 11.05 -0.80 -20.24
CA SER A 322 11.09 0.57 -20.79
C SER A 322 12.02 0.71 -22.02
N GLU A 323 13.02 -0.14 -22.16
CA GLU A 323 13.90 -0.13 -23.34
C GLU A 323 13.21 -0.74 -24.56
N VAL A 324 12.29 -1.69 -24.32
CA VAL A 324 11.57 -2.42 -25.35
C VAL A 324 10.20 -1.79 -25.64
N SER A 325 9.53 -1.22 -24.64
CA SER A 325 8.21 -0.62 -24.76
C SER A 325 8.27 0.92 -24.74
N PRO A 326 7.96 1.61 -25.84
CA PRO A 326 7.86 3.08 -25.87
C PRO A 326 6.82 3.62 -24.88
N VAL A 327 5.73 2.88 -24.65
CA VAL A 327 4.67 3.28 -23.71
C VAL A 327 5.21 3.26 -22.28
N VAL A 328 5.89 2.20 -21.87
CA VAL A 328 6.50 2.11 -20.52
C VAL A 328 7.56 3.20 -20.34
N ARG A 329 8.37 3.47 -21.36
CA ARG A 329 9.33 4.58 -21.33
C ARG A 329 8.66 5.91 -21.07
N ALA A 330 7.58 6.22 -21.79
CA ALA A 330 6.80 7.45 -21.58
C ALA A 330 6.20 7.53 -20.16
N LEU A 331 5.75 6.41 -19.59
CA LEU A 331 5.27 6.37 -18.20
C LEU A 331 6.38 6.67 -17.18
N VAL A 332 7.56 6.11 -17.38
CA VAL A 332 8.74 6.37 -16.52
C VAL A 332 9.15 7.84 -16.59
N GLU A 333 9.14 8.45 -17.78
CA GLU A 333 9.45 9.86 -17.97
C GLU A 333 8.38 10.78 -17.35
N ALA A 334 7.09 10.39 -17.43
CA ALA A 334 5.96 11.16 -16.90
C ALA A 334 5.72 10.97 -15.40
N LYS A 335 6.52 10.18 -14.70
CA LYS A 335 6.31 9.72 -13.32
C LYS A 335 5.95 10.79 -12.29
N GLU A 336 6.44 12.02 -12.46
CA GLU A 336 6.18 13.12 -11.54
C GLU A 336 4.97 13.99 -11.95
N SER A 337 4.42 13.82 -13.14
CA SER A 337 3.38 14.70 -13.68
C SER A 337 2.09 14.69 -12.85
N ASN A 338 1.80 13.58 -12.18
CA ASN A 338 0.58 13.38 -11.39
C ASN A 338 0.77 13.59 -9.88
N TRP A 339 2.02 13.82 -9.41
CA TRP A 339 2.24 14.10 -8.01
C TRP A 339 1.69 15.46 -7.60
N ARG A 340 1.00 15.50 -6.47
CA ARG A 340 0.38 16.72 -5.92
C ARG A 340 0.51 16.72 -4.41
N TRP A 341 0.54 17.93 -3.87
CA TRP A 341 0.40 18.22 -2.45
C TRP A 341 -0.72 19.24 -2.25
N GLY A 342 -1.25 19.32 -1.03
CA GLY A 342 -2.40 20.18 -0.76
C GLY A 342 -2.38 20.85 0.59
N ILE A 343 -3.18 21.92 0.68
CA ILE A 343 -3.56 22.54 1.94
C ILE A 343 -5.08 22.44 2.03
N TYR A 344 -5.53 21.98 3.19
CA TYR A 344 -6.94 21.74 3.48
C TYR A 344 -7.35 22.53 4.70
N ALA A 345 -8.58 22.99 4.75
CA ALA A 345 -9.10 23.71 5.91
C ALA A 345 -10.55 23.33 6.21
N ARG A 346 -10.95 23.48 7.47
CA ARG A 346 -12.36 23.41 7.83
C ARG A 346 -13.14 24.47 7.05
N GLU A 347 -14.36 24.17 6.67
CA GLU A 347 -15.14 24.97 5.69
C GLU A 347 -15.22 26.46 6.03
N ASP A 348 -15.42 26.80 7.29
CA ASP A 348 -15.50 28.19 7.79
C ASP A 348 -14.14 28.93 7.80
N LYS A 349 -13.03 28.23 7.63
CA LYS A 349 -11.66 28.76 7.63
C LYS A 349 -11.02 28.85 6.24
N VAL A 350 -11.68 28.38 5.20
CA VAL A 350 -11.10 28.29 3.85
C VAL A 350 -10.57 29.61 3.35
N GLU A 351 -11.31 30.71 3.47
CA GLU A 351 -10.91 32.02 2.93
C GLU A 351 -9.77 32.67 3.75
N GLU A 352 -9.78 32.49 5.07
CA GLU A 352 -8.71 32.94 5.94
C GLU A 352 -7.39 32.25 5.59
N VAL A 353 -7.44 30.90 5.49
CA VAL A 353 -6.28 30.08 5.15
C VAL A 353 -5.79 30.38 3.72
N ARG A 354 -6.70 30.58 2.77
CA ARG A 354 -6.35 30.94 1.39
C ARG A 354 -5.59 32.27 1.35
N THR A 355 -6.07 33.27 2.07
CA THR A 355 -5.42 34.57 2.18
C THR A 355 -4.03 34.45 2.80
N PHE A 356 -3.92 33.67 3.86
CA PHE A 356 -2.65 33.39 4.53
C PHE A 356 -1.64 32.74 3.58
N VAL A 357 -2.02 31.63 2.93
CA VAL A 357 -1.16 30.86 2.03
C VAL A 357 -0.72 31.68 0.81
N SER A 358 -1.62 32.51 0.24
CA SER A 358 -1.29 33.31 -0.93
C SER A 358 -0.23 34.41 -0.66
N LYS A 359 -0.06 34.84 0.59
CA LYS A 359 1.01 35.75 1.01
C LYS A 359 2.37 35.06 1.19
N ARG A 360 2.37 33.74 1.46
CA ARG A 360 3.57 32.95 1.78
C ARG A 360 4.17 32.25 0.56
N LEU A 361 3.36 31.89 -0.42
CA LEU A 361 3.77 31.11 -1.59
C LEU A 361 3.86 31.96 -2.88
N LYS A 362 4.03 33.26 -2.71
CA LYS A 362 4.33 34.16 -3.83
C LYS A 362 5.75 33.96 -4.34
#